data_6bbdfe5e2107d06010096734e58400fc
#
_entry.id   6bbdfe5e2107d06010096734e58400fc
#
_cell.length_a   1.000
_cell.length_b   1.000
_cell.length_c   1.000
_cell.angle_alpha   90.00
_cell.angle_beta   90.00
_cell.angle_gamma   90.00
#
_symmetry.space_group_name_H-M   'P 1'
#
loop_
_entity.id
_entity.type
_entity.pdbx_description
1 polymer ?
#
loop_
_entity_poly.entity_id
_entity_poly.type
_entity_poly.pdbx_seq_one_letter_code
_entity_poly.pdbx_strand_id
1 'polypeptide(L)'
;ETVLELVFHRGSTMHHLIPRDEKGRSNYRMGALRPNQFGVGDDGVREYVESVSKASGEFLQIVNYNLAGQQYAVAGTIAGLKALKADSARRVAEYGGKPAFMLVPGIDVPFHSTLLRKGVPEFRDKLDALLPKHIDYRGRLVGRYIPNLVAVPFEMTKEFAAKILEVVPSERIKAALDDPKVWDSYAEDDQKLGRLLLTELLSWQFASPVRWIETQALLF
;
A
#
# COMPACT_ATOMS: atom_id res chain seq x y z
N GLU A 1 9.97 -15.93 16.04
CA GLU A 1 8.64 -16.06 16.68
C GLU A 1 7.84 -14.78 16.48
N THR A 2 8.31 -13.62 16.93
CA THR A 2 7.62 -12.33 16.82
C THR A 2 7.23 -11.94 15.37
N VAL A 3 8.08 -12.22 14.36
CA VAL A 3 7.77 -11.88 12.97
C VAL A 3 6.60 -12.70 12.44
N LEU A 4 6.55 -14.00 12.74
CA LEU A 4 5.44 -14.87 12.34
C LEU A 4 4.12 -14.42 12.98
N GLU A 5 4.18 -14.03 14.25
CA GLU A 5 3.03 -13.52 15.00
C GLU A 5 2.51 -12.20 14.39
N LEU A 6 3.40 -11.26 14.05
CA LEU A 6 3.04 -10.01 13.38
C LEU A 6 2.42 -10.26 11.99
N VAL A 7 2.98 -11.18 11.20
CA VAL A 7 2.44 -11.56 9.89
C VAL A 7 1.06 -12.18 10.03
N PHE A 8 0.85 -13.04 11.03
CA PHE A 8 -0.45 -13.63 11.35
C PHE A 8 -1.48 -12.54 11.71
N HIS A 9 -1.15 -11.64 12.64
CA HIS A 9 -2.05 -10.55 13.02
C HIS A 9 -2.37 -9.63 11.84
N ARG A 10 -1.36 -9.28 11.02
CA ARG A 10 -1.57 -8.51 9.79
C ARG A 10 -2.58 -9.18 8.85
N GLY A 11 -2.40 -10.48 8.59
CA GLY A 11 -3.29 -11.26 7.75
C GLY A 11 -4.71 -11.38 8.33
N SER A 12 -4.81 -11.65 9.63
CA SER A 12 -6.07 -11.76 10.35
C SER A 12 -6.87 -10.45 10.32
N THR A 13 -6.22 -9.32 10.65
CA THR A 13 -6.86 -8.00 10.57
C THR A 13 -7.41 -7.72 9.17
N MET A 14 -6.62 -7.93 8.11
CA MET A 14 -7.08 -7.73 6.75
C MET A 14 -8.25 -8.64 6.37
N HIS A 15 -8.23 -9.89 6.80
CA HIS A 15 -9.29 -10.85 6.52
C HIS A 15 -10.62 -10.44 7.15
N HIS A 16 -10.61 -10.03 8.43
CA HIS A 16 -11.81 -9.66 9.17
C HIS A 16 -12.43 -8.32 8.74
N LEU A 17 -11.64 -7.44 8.13
CA LEU A 17 -12.13 -6.14 7.64
C LEU A 17 -13.04 -6.26 6.42
N ILE A 18 -12.93 -7.35 5.67
CA ILE A 18 -13.63 -7.51 4.39
C ILE A 18 -14.91 -8.32 4.60
N PRO A 19 -16.07 -7.75 4.22
CA PRO A 19 -17.35 -8.47 4.28
C PRO A 19 -17.31 -9.76 3.46
N ARG A 20 -17.88 -10.83 4.02
CA ARG A 20 -17.96 -12.16 3.39
C ARG A 20 -19.40 -12.64 3.38
N ASP A 21 -19.76 -13.41 2.34
CA ASP A 21 -21.05 -14.08 2.25
C ASP A 21 -21.13 -15.29 3.20
N GLU A 22 -22.29 -15.94 3.26
CA GLU A 22 -22.53 -17.13 4.09
C GLU A 22 -21.59 -18.31 3.79
N LYS A 23 -20.97 -18.31 2.61
CA LYS A 23 -19.96 -19.29 2.18
C LYS A 23 -18.53 -18.82 2.44
N GLY A 24 -18.35 -17.74 3.18
CA GLY A 24 -17.05 -17.17 3.50
C GLY A 24 -16.34 -16.47 2.32
N ARG A 25 -17.02 -16.13 1.22
CA ARG A 25 -16.44 -15.55 0.02
C ARG A 25 -16.55 -14.02 0.05
N SER A 26 -15.47 -13.36 -0.29
CA SER A 26 -15.43 -11.92 -0.45
C SER A 26 -15.85 -11.49 -1.86
N ASN A 27 -16.39 -10.28 -2.01
CA ASN A 27 -16.66 -9.64 -3.30
C ASN A 27 -15.41 -8.97 -3.91
N TYR A 28 -14.24 -9.12 -3.30
CA TYR A 28 -13.00 -8.46 -3.77
C TYR A 28 -12.02 -9.46 -4.36
N ARG A 29 -11.27 -9.01 -5.37
CA ARG A 29 -10.19 -9.75 -6.02
C ARG A 29 -9.08 -8.78 -6.39
N MET A 30 -7.98 -9.33 -6.91
CA MET A 30 -6.89 -8.56 -7.50
C MET A 30 -6.63 -9.03 -8.94
N GLY A 31 -6.16 -8.11 -9.78
CA GLY A 31 -5.74 -8.37 -11.14
C GLY A 31 -4.44 -7.66 -11.49
N ALA A 32 -3.68 -8.25 -12.40
CA ALA A 32 -2.52 -7.62 -13.01
C ALA A 32 -2.94 -6.91 -14.31
N LEU A 33 -2.56 -5.64 -14.44
CA LEU A 33 -2.86 -4.78 -15.59
C LEU A 33 -1.55 -4.40 -16.29
N ARG A 34 -1.57 -4.48 -17.65
CA ARG A 34 -0.47 -4.11 -18.53
C ARG A 34 -0.92 -3.01 -19.49
N PRO A 35 -0.91 -1.74 -19.09
CA PRO A 35 -1.50 -0.64 -19.84
C PRO A 35 -0.77 -0.35 -21.16
N ASN A 36 0.53 -0.64 -21.27
CA ASN A 36 1.29 -0.53 -22.52
C ASN A 36 0.73 -1.39 -23.66
N GLN A 37 -0.05 -2.42 -23.37
CA GLN A 37 -0.67 -3.26 -24.40
C GLN A 37 -1.83 -2.59 -25.14
N PHE A 38 -2.28 -1.42 -24.66
CA PHE A 38 -3.28 -0.58 -25.31
C PHE A 38 -2.88 0.91 -25.32
N GLY A 39 -1.57 1.18 -25.32
CA GLY A 39 -1.02 2.52 -25.55
C GLY A 39 -1.15 3.49 -24.38
N VAL A 40 -1.41 3.01 -23.15
CA VAL A 40 -1.43 3.85 -21.95
C VAL A 40 -0.10 3.73 -21.20
N GLY A 41 0.53 4.86 -20.95
CA GLY A 41 1.78 4.96 -20.21
C GLY A 41 1.57 5.06 -18.68
N ASP A 42 2.68 5.25 -17.96
CA ASP A 42 2.69 5.39 -16.51
C ASP A 42 1.82 6.58 -16.03
N ASP A 43 1.94 7.72 -16.71
CA ASP A 43 1.21 8.94 -16.36
C ASP A 43 -0.31 8.81 -16.53
N GLY A 44 -0.78 7.94 -17.43
CA GLY A 44 -2.20 7.78 -17.75
C GLY A 44 -2.90 6.61 -17.05
N VAL A 45 -2.15 5.67 -16.45
CA VAL A 45 -2.74 4.43 -15.93
C VAL A 45 -3.68 4.65 -14.74
N ARG A 46 -3.38 5.61 -13.89
CA ARG A 46 -4.23 5.96 -12.74
C ARG A 46 -5.58 6.49 -13.22
N GLU A 47 -5.55 7.49 -14.09
CA GLU A 47 -6.77 8.09 -14.67
C GLU A 47 -7.59 7.04 -15.43
N TYR A 48 -6.94 6.15 -16.16
CA TYR A 48 -7.60 5.03 -16.83
C TYR A 48 -8.38 4.14 -15.87
N VAL A 49 -7.74 3.64 -14.79
CA VAL A 49 -8.40 2.78 -13.81
C VAL A 49 -9.53 3.52 -13.07
N GLU A 50 -9.31 4.79 -12.71
CA GLU A 50 -10.34 5.64 -12.10
C GLU A 50 -11.53 5.89 -13.03
N SER A 51 -11.28 6.08 -14.33
CA SER A 51 -12.34 6.26 -15.35
C SER A 51 -13.23 5.02 -15.47
N VAL A 52 -12.63 3.82 -15.47
CA VAL A 52 -13.39 2.55 -15.49
C VAL A 52 -14.15 2.34 -14.18
N SER A 53 -13.55 2.67 -13.03
CA SER A 53 -14.21 2.63 -11.72
C SER A 53 -15.45 3.53 -11.71
N LYS A 54 -15.31 4.77 -12.15
CA LYS A 54 -16.40 5.74 -12.26
C LYS A 54 -17.49 5.30 -13.22
N ALA A 55 -17.12 4.81 -14.40
CA ALA A 55 -18.07 4.36 -15.42
C ALA A 55 -18.89 3.14 -15.01
N SER A 56 -18.27 2.22 -14.25
CA SER A 56 -18.92 1.00 -13.76
C SER A 56 -19.69 1.21 -12.44
N GLY A 57 -19.42 2.28 -11.70
CA GLY A 57 -19.90 2.49 -10.34
C GLY A 57 -19.28 1.53 -9.30
N GLU A 58 -18.19 0.86 -9.67
CA GLU A 58 -17.55 -0.20 -8.87
C GLU A 58 -16.19 0.24 -8.34
N PHE A 59 -15.80 -0.30 -7.19
CA PHE A 59 -14.48 -0.01 -6.63
C PHE A 59 -13.36 -0.66 -7.45
N LEU A 60 -12.41 0.18 -7.89
CA LEU A 60 -11.14 -0.20 -8.48
C LEU A 60 -10.04 0.72 -7.96
N GLN A 61 -8.91 0.18 -7.58
CA GLN A 61 -7.75 0.96 -7.14
C GLN A 61 -6.44 0.28 -7.56
N ILE A 62 -5.49 1.04 -8.09
CA ILE A 62 -4.12 0.55 -8.25
C ILE A 62 -3.50 0.43 -6.85
N VAL A 63 -3.03 -0.76 -6.53
CA VAL A 63 -2.47 -1.10 -5.22
C VAL A 63 -1.00 -1.47 -5.26
N ASN A 64 -0.45 -1.78 -6.43
CA ASN A 64 0.98 -1.96 -6.64
C ASN A 64 1.40 -1.31 -7.95
N TYR A 65 2.37 -0.43 -7.85
CA TYR A 65 3.09 0.18 -8.96
C TYR A 65 4.39 -0.62 -9.17
N ASN A 66 4.34 -1.68 -10.02
CA ASN A 66 5.42 -2.67 -10.11
C ASN A 66 6.49 -2.30 -11.13
N LEU A 67 6.07 -1.88 -12.34
CA LEU A 67 6.99 -1.52 -13.42
C LEU A 67 6.36 -0.42 -14.27
N ALA A 68 7.04 0.71 -14.38
CA ALA A 68 6.54 1.93 -15.03
C ALA A 68 5.99 1.65 -16.44
N GLY A 69 4.74 2.04 -16.65
CA GLY A 69 4.01 1.85 -17.91
C GLY A 69 3.70 0.39 -18.29
N GLN A 70 4.21 -0.61 -17.57
CA GLN A 70 4.16 -2.01 -17.98
C GLN A 70 3.35 -2.92 -17.07
N GLN A 71 3.44 -2.75 -15.73
CA GLN A 71 2.78 -3.68 -14.81
C GLN A 71 2.30 -3.01 -13.53
N TYR A 72 1.00 -3.18 -13.26
CA TYR A 72 0.31 -2.66 -12.09
C TYR A 72 -0.60 -3.75 -11.52
N ALA A 73 -0.74 -3.78 -10.18
CA ALA A 73 -1.80 -4.58 -9.56
C ALA A 73 -2.99 -3.69 -9.24
N VAL A 74 -4.18 -4.16 -9.56
CA VAL A 74 -5.44 -3.48 -9.30
C VAL A 74 -6.28 -4.34 -8.36
N ALA A 75 -6.69 -3.77 -7.22
CA ALA A 75 -7.69 -4.35 -6.35
C ALA A 75 -9.08 -3.81 -6.73
N GLY A 76 -10.10 -4.65 -6.63
CA GLY A 76 -11.45 -4.21 -6.95
C GLY A 76 -12.52 -5.24 -6.60
N THR A 77 -13.77 -4.80 -6.73
CA THR A 77 -14.92 -5.73 -6.70
C THR A 77 -14.84 -6.68 -7.90
N ILE A 78 -15.48 -7.84 -7.78
CA ILE A 78 -15.55 -8.80 -8.88
C ILE A 78 -16.16 -8.14 -10.13
N ALA A 79 -17.21 -7.33 -9.95
CA ALA A 79 -17.85 -6.61 -11.05
C ALA A 79 -16.93 -5.52 -11.66
N GLY A 80 -16.23 -4.76 -10.82
CA GLY A 80 -15.26 -3.76 -11.27
C GLY A 80 -14.10 -4.35 -12.07
N LEU A 81 -13.52 -5.47 -11.59
CA LEU A 81 -12.45 -6.15 -12.32
C LEU A 81 -12.94 -6.80 -13.64
N LYS A 82 -14.21 -7.24 -13.71
CA LYS A 82 -14.82 -7.66 -14.97
C LYS A 82 -14.96 -6.50 -15.95
N ALA A 83 -15.39 -5.32 -15.46
CA ALA A 83 -15.48 -4.12 -16.29
C ALA A 83 -14.08 -3.69 -16.80
N LEU A 84 -13.07 -3.69 -15.92
CA LEU A 84 -11.68 -3.38 -16.30
C LEU A 84 -11.14 -4.35 -17.35
N LYS A 85 -11.40 -5.67 -17.16
CA LYS A 85 -11.02 -6.69 -18.13
C LYS A 85 -11.68 -6.46 -19.50
N ALA A 86 -12.97 -6.16 -19.52
CA ALA A 86 -13.71 -5.94 -20.76
C ALA A 86 -13.22 -4.67 -21.49
N ASP A 87 -13.05 -3.55 -20.77
CA ASP A 87 -12.57 -2.31 -21.38
C ASP A 87 -11.13 -2.44 -21.91
N SER A 88 -10.24 -3.03 -21.10
CA SER A 88 -8.86 -3.26 -21.55
C SER A 88 -8.77 -4.19 -22.75
N ALA A 89 -9.62 -5.24 -22.84
CA ALA A 89 -9.66 -6.13 -23.99
C ALA A 89 -10.16 -5.41 -25.27
N ARG A 90 -11.15 -4.54 -25.15
CA ARG A 90 -11.62 -3.70 -26.27
C ARG A 90 -10.50 -2.78 -26.76
N ARG A 91 -9.81 -2.09 -25.86
CA ARG A 91 -8.67 -1.20 -26.22
C ARG A 91 -7.51 -1.97 -26.85
N VAL A 92 -7.20 -3.16 -26.35
CA VAL A 92 -6.19 -4.04 -26.94
C VAL A 92 -6.57 -4.45 -28.37
N ALA A 93 -7.85 -4.76 -28.63
CA ALA A 93 -8.32 -5.10 -29.97
C ALA A 93 -8.18 -3.92 -30.98
N GLU A 94 -8.40 -2.69 -30.52
CA GLU A 94 -8.22 -1.48 -31.30
C GLU A 94 -6.74 -1.13 -31.53
N TYR A 95 -5.89 -1.34 -30.51
CA TYR A 95 -4.47 -0.98 -30.53
C TYR A 95 -3.57 -2.04 -31.18
N GLY A 96 -3.95 -3.33 -31.10
CA GLY A 96 -3.19 -4.45 -31.64
C GLY A 96 -2.20 -5.10 -30.66
N GLY A 97 -2.37 -4.86 -29.36
CA GLY A 97 -1.49 -5.43 -28.32
C GLY A 97 -1.84 -6.85 -27.90
N LYS A 98 -1.15 -7.33 -26.86
CA LYS A 98 -1.43 -8.63 -26.23
C LYS A 98 -2.44 -8.46 -25.08
N PRO A 99 -3.04 -9.56 -24.54
CA PRO A 99 -3.94 -9.48 -23.40
C PRO A 99 -3.36 -8.66 -22.26
N ALA A 100 -4.07 -7.61 -21.85
CA ALA A 100 -3.59 -6.60 -20.91
C ALA A 100 -4.00 -6.84 -19.47
N PHE A 101 -4.97 -7.73 -19.21
CA PHE A 101 -5.50 -7.98 -17.87
C PHE A 101 -5.53 -9.46 -17.54
N MET A 102 -5.06 -9.79 -16.34
CA MET A 102 -5.11 -11.14 -15.79
C MET A 102 -5.54 -11.10 -14.32
N LEU A 103 -6.57 -11.89 -13.97
CA LEU A 103 -6.97 -12.05 -12.59
C LEU A 103 -5.90 -12.83 -11.81
N VAL A 104 -5.56 -12.38 -10.60
CA VAL A 104 -4.64 -13.09 -9.71
C VAL A 104 -5.45 -14.17 -8.95
N PRO A 105 -5.13 -15.45 -9.13
CA PRO A 105 -5.89 -16.52 -8.48
C PRO A 105 -5.61 -16.58 -6.97
N GLY A 106 -6.60 -17.06 -6.20
CA GLY A 106 -6.44 -17.34 -4.77
C GLY A 106 -6.45 -16.10 -3.85
N ILE A 107 -6.60 -14.89 -4.39
CA ILE A 107 -6.67 -13.66 -3.60
C ILE A 107 -8.11 -13.17 -3.54
N ASP A 108 -8.63 -13.00 -2.33
CA ASP A 108 -9.99 -12.52 -2.05
C ASP A 108 -10.02 -11.36 -1.03
N VAL A 109 -8.88 -10.70 -0.84
CA VAL A 109 -8.72 -9.48 -0.04
C VAL A 109 -8.13 -8.39 -0.95
N PRO A 110 -8.66 -7.15 -0.92
CA PRO A 110 -8.13 -6.04 -1.70
C PRO A 110 -6.86 -5.48 -1.03
N PHE A 111 -5.77 -6.24 -1.01
CA PHE A 111 -4.51 -5.86 -0.38
C PHE A 111 -4.03 -4.50 -0.84
N HIS A 112 -3.44 -3.75 0.09
CA HIS A 112 -2.88 -2.42 -0.16
C HIS A 112 -3.89 -1.36 -0.63
N SER A 113 -5.19 -1.63 -0.52
CA SER A 113 -6.23 -0.65 -0.85
C SER A 113 -6.66 0.18 0.36
N THR A 114 -7.24 1.34 0.07
CA THR A 114 -7.80 2.24 1.09
C THR A 114 -8.96 1.63 1.86
N LEU A 115 -9.60 0.58 1.36
CA LEU A 115 -10.66 -0.16 2.07
C LEU A 115 -10.16 -0.79 3.38
N LEU A 116 -8.87 -1.07 3.47
CA LEU A 116 -8.26 -1.67 4.67
C LEU A 116 -7.86 -0.66 5.75
N ARG A 117 -8.01 0.65 5.50
CA ARG A 117 -7.58 1.71 6.43
C ARG A 117 -8.21 1.61 7.83
N LYS A 118 -9.42 1.08 7.92
CA LYS A 118 -10.11 0.89 9.21
C LYS A 118 -9.36 -0.08 10.15
N GLY A 119 -8.53 -0.95 9.62
CA GLY A 119 -7.72 -1.88 10.42
C GLY A 119 -6.37 -1.32 10.88
N VAL A 120 -5.99 -0.13 10.43
CA VAL A 120 -4.70 0.47 10.79
C VAL A 120 -4.55 0.63 12.31
N PRO A 121 -5.53 1.15 13.07
CA PRO A 121 -5.40 1.26 14.52
C PRO A 121 -5.18 -0.09 15.22
N GLU A 122 -5.98 -1.10 14.88
CA GLU A 122 -5.88 -2.45 15.46
C GLU A 122 -4.50 -3.06 15.21
N PHE A 123 -4.00 -3.01 13.98
CA PHE A 123 -2.69 -3.56 13.64
C PHE A 123 -1.54 -2.75 14.25
N ARG A 124 -1.70 -1.44 14.38
CA ARG A 124 -0.76 -0.57 15.10
C ARG A 124 -0.60 -0.99 16.56
N ASP A 125 -1.70 -1.27 17.25
CA ASP A 125 -1.68 -1.72 18.64
C ASP A 125 -0.94 -3.07 18.77
N LYS A 126 -1.08 -3.98 17.81
CA LYS A 126 -0.29 -5.23 17.75
C LYS A 126 1.19 -4.96 17.53
N LEU A 127 1.54 -4.03 16.65
CA LEU A 127 2.94 -3.63 16.43
C LEU A 127 3.54 -3.01 17.71
N ASP A 128 2.81 -2.11 18.38
CA ASP A 128 3.26 -1.50 19.62
C ASP A 128 3.49 -2.54 20.75
N ALA A 129 2.66 -3.59 20.79
CA ALA A 129 2.80 -4.66 21.78
C ALA A 129 3.92 -5.67 21.45
N LEU A 130 4.11 -6.02 20.17
CA LEU A 130 4.93 -7.15 19.76
C LEU A 130 6.32 -6.76 19.23
N LEU A 131 6.52 -5.54 18.76
CA LEU A 131 7.85 -5.10 18.35
C LEU A 131 8.85 -5.16 19.51
N PRO A 132 10.09 -5.61 19.29
CA PRO A 132 11.12 -5.62 20.32
C PRO A 132 11.25 -4.27 21.04
N LYS A 133 11.50 -4.30 22.34
CA LYS A 133 11.67 -3.07 23.13
C LYS A 133 12.87 -2.24 22.68
N HIS A 134 13.91 -2.92 22.21
CA HIS A 134 15.13 -2.30 21.70
C HIS A 134 15.38 -2.74 20.26
N ILE A 135 15.50 -1.78 19.37
CA ILE A 135 15.85 -1.97 17.95
C ILE A 135 16.99 -1.00 17.64
N ASP A 136 18.02 -1.50 17.00
CA ASP A 136 19.09 -0.66 16.48
C ASP A 136 18.63 0.05 15.19
N TYR A 137 17.83 1.09 15.35
CA TYR A 137 17.27 1.85 14.23
C TYR A 137 18.35 2.51 13.38
N ARG A 138 19.33 3.18 14.01
CA ARG A 138 20.40 3.86 13.28
C ARG A 138 21.32 2.91 12.55
N GLY A 139 21.78 1.87 13.21
CA GLY A 139 22.72 0.94 12.61
C GLY A 139 22.11 -0.02 11.59
N ARG A 140 20.80 -0.31 11.68
CA ARG A 140 20.15 -1.31 10.85
C ARG A 140 19.14 -0.78 9.83
N LEU A 141 18.47 0.35 10.11
CA LEU A 141 17.41 0.86 9.27
C LEU A 141 17.77 2.16 8.54
N VAL A 142 18.42 3.11 9.22
CA VAL A 142 18.78 4.40 8.59
C VAL A 142 19.64 4.18 7.36
N GLY A 143 19.19 4.71 6.22
CA GLY A 143 19.85 4.60 4.92
C GLY A 143 19.85 3.18 4.29
N ARG A 144 19.27 2.17 4.95
CA ARG A 144 19.29 0.77 4.49
C ARG A 144 17.91 0.18 4.23
N TYR A 145 16.91 0.64 4.96
CA TYR A 145 15.52 0.22 4.78
C TYR A 145 14.79 1.22 3.90
N ILE A 146 14.22 0.76 2.81
CA ILE A 146 13.37 1.56 1.93
C ILE A 146 11.94 1.09 2.10
N PRO A 147 11.10 1.80 2.88
CA PRO A 147 9.70 1.43 3.07
C PRO A 147 8.90 1.61 1.78
N ASN A 148 8.14 0.58 1.40
CA ASN A 148 7.24 0.65 0.23
C ASN A 148 6.20 1.77 0.31
N LEU A 149 5.90 2.27 1.52
CA LEU A 149 4.94 3.35 1.74
C LEU A 149 5.41 4.69 1.18
N VAL A 150 6.69 5.02 1.37
CA VAL A 150 7.28 6.33 1.00
C VAL A 150 8.34 6.22 -0.09
N ALA A 151 8.86 5.02 -0.35
CA ALA A 151 9.86 4.71 -1.39
C ALA A 151 11.13 5.59 -1.33
N VAL A 152 11.57 5.93 -0.12
CA VAL A 152 12.85 6.61 0.16
C VAL A 152 13.54 5.91 1.32
N PRO A 153 14.88 6.02 1.47
CA PRO A 153 15.59 5.44 2.60
C PRO A 153 15.04 5.93 3.93
N PHE A 154 14.90 5.02 4.88
CA PHE A 154 14.46 5.33 6.24
C PHE A 154 15.44 6.28 6.92
N GLU A 155 14.91 7.35 7.48
CA GLU A 155 15.65 8.33 8.25
C GLU A 155 14.88 8.69 9.52
N MET A 156 15.61 9.18 10.54
CA MET A 156 15.04 9.62 11.80
C MET A 156 15.01 11.14 11.87
N THR A 157 14.29 11.77 10.92
CA THR A 157 14.24 13.22 10.72
C THR A 157 12.81 13.73 10.56
N LYS A 158 12.61 15.05 10.74
CA LYS A 158 11.31 15.72 10.49
C LYS A 158 10.87 15.57 9.03
N GLU A 159 11.82 15.70 8.13
CA GLU A 159 11.60 15.61 6.68
C GLU A 159 11.10 14.22 6.29
N PHE A 160 11.65 13.17 6.90
CA PHE A 160 11.18 11.81 6.66
C PHE A 160 9.78 11.58 7.26
N ALA A 161 9.52 12.08 8.47
CA ALA A 161 8.20 12.03 9.08
C ALA A 161 7.15 12.78 8.23
N ALA A 162 7.50 13.94 7.68
CA ALA A 162 6.65 14.70 6.77
C ALA A 162 6.29 13.90 5.50
N LYS A 163 7.25 13.16 4.92
CA LYS A 163 6.98 12.27 3.77
C LYS A 163 5.96 11.17 4.09
N ILE A 164 5.95 10.63 5.31
CA ILE A 164 4.91 9.69 5.73
C ILE A 164 3.56 10.40 5.71
N LEU A 165 3.48 11.61 6.24
CA LEU A 165 2.24 12.38 6.34
C LEU A 165 1.68 12.82 4.98
N GLU A 166 2.56 13.04 3.97
CA GLU A 166 2.13 13.29 2.58
C GLU A 166 1.39 12.10 1.96
N VAL A 167 1.69 10.88 2.39
CA VAL A 167 1.12 9.66 1.81
C VAL A 167 -0.09 9.17 2.60
N VAL A 168 -0.06 9.28 3.94
CA VAL A 168 -1.10 8.73 4.82
C VAL A 168 -1.47 9.71 5.94
N PRO A 169 -2.74 9.76 6.36
CA PRO A 169 -3.20 10.67 7.42
C PRO A 169 -2.86 10.09 8.81
N SER A 170 -1.56 10.02 9.12
CA SER A 170 -1.12 9.55 10.44
C SER A 170 -1.27 10.63 11.50
N GLU A 171 -2.26 10.47 12.38
CA GLU A 171 -2.47 11.39 13.51
C GLU A 171 -1.27 11.42 14.47
N ARG A 172 -0.58 10.31 14.66
CA ARG A 172 0.62 10.25 15.52
C ARG A 172 1.77 11.08 14.95
N ILE A 173 2.05 10.95 13.65
CA ILE A 173 3.08 11.73 12.97
C ILE A 173 2.68 13.21 12.93
N LYS A 174 1.41 13.49 12.62
CA LYS A 174 0.89 14.86 12.62
C LYS A 174 1.07 15.53 13.98
N ALA A 175 0.64 14.88 15.06
CA ALA A 175 0.77 15.41 16.41
C ALA A 175 2.25 15.66 16.81
N ALA A 176 3.17 14.79 16.36
CA ALA A 176 4.60 14.97 16.62
C ALA A 176 5.18 16.15 15.83
N LEU A 177 4.72 16.41 14.60
CA LEU A 177 5.22 17.50 13.75
C LEU A 177 4.59 18.86 14.08
N ASP A 178 3.33 18.89 14.53
CA ASP A 178 2.59 20.13 14.82
C ASP A 178 3.14 20.85 16.07
N ASP A 179 3.73 20.13 17.03
CA ASP A 179 4.31 20.70 18.24
C ASP A 179 5.83 20.45 18.33
N PRO A 180 6.67 21.48 18.24
CA PRO A 180 8.12 21.34 18.36
C PRO A 180 8.57 20.64 19.65
N LYS A 181 7.90 20.86 20.78
CA LYS A 181 8.26 20.21 22.05
C LYS A 181 7.96 18.72 22.02
N VAL A 182 6.87 18.31 21.37
CA VAL A 182 6.55 16.90 21.17
C VAL A 182 7.58 16.25 20.27
N TRP A 183 7.93 16.89 19.17
CA TRP A 183 8.99 16.39 18.29
C TRP A 183 10.33 16.24 19.04
N ASP A 184 10.76 17.27 19.76
CA ASP A 184 12.03 17.25 20.49
C ASP A 184 12.06 16.09 21.50
N SER A 185 10.93 15.82 22.19
CA SER A 185 10.82 14.67 23.12
C SER A 185 10.97 13.30 22.43
N TYR A 186 10.64 13.20 21.14
CA TYR A 186 10.94 12.02 20.34
C TYR A 186 12.38 12.00 19.86
N ALA A 187 12.91 13.14 19.38
CA ALA A 187 14.23 13.25 18.80
C ALA A 187 15.38 13.04 19.81
N GLU A 188 15.13 13.29 21.08
CA GLU A 188 16.07 13.03 22.18
C GLU A 188 16.26 11.53 22.48
N ASP A 189 15.37 10.66 21.99
CA ASP A 189 15.37 9.21 22.25
C ASP A 189 15.19 8.42 20.96
N ASP A 190 16.27 7.83 20.47
CA ASP A 190 16.25 7.02 19.24
C ASP A 190 15.25 5.85 19.29
N GLN A 191 15.00 5.28 20.48
CA GLN A 191 14.01 4.20 20.60
C GLN A 191 12.58 4.72 20.44
N LYS A 192 12.29 5.90 20.97
CA LYS A 192 10.95 6.52 20.82
C LYS A 192 10.71 6.96 19.38
N LEU A 193 11.63 7.72 18.80
CA LEU A 193 11.49 8.23 17.44
C LEU A 193 11.47 7.10 16.42
N GLY A 194 12.44 6.18 16.48
CA GLY A 194 12.51 5.05 15.58
C GLY A 194 11.28 4.16 15.66
N ARG A 195 10.76 3.93 16.87
CA ARG A 195 9.53 3.17 17.08
C ARG A 195 8.30 3.86 16.50
N LEU A 196 8.14 5.16 16.73
CA LEU A 196 7.06 5.95 16.13
C LEU A 196 7.05 5.79 14.60
N LEU A 197 8.18 6.06 13.96
CA LEU A 197 8.31 6.02 12.50
C LEU A 197 8.09 4.61 11.95
N LEU A 198 8.72 3.59 12.53
CA LEU A 198 8.60 2.21 12.06
C LEU A 198 7.17 1.67 12.25
N THR A 199 6.53 1.93 13.38
CA THR A 199 5.16 1.50 13.64
C THR A 199 4.19 2.12 12.65
N GLU A 200 4.31 3.43 12.37
CA GLU A 200 3.45 4.09 11.39
C GLU A 200 3.69 3.56 9.96
N LEU A 201 4.94 3.38 9.54
CA LEU A 201 5.26 2.78 8.25
C LEU A 201 4.63 1.40 8.08
N LEU A 202 4.78 0.51 9.07
CA LEU A 202 4.28 -0.86 9.00
C LEU A 202 2.76 -0.94 9.10
N SER A 203 2.15 -0.09 9.97
CA SER A 203 0.69 -0.11 10.17
C SER A 203 -0.08 0.44 8.97
N TRP A 204 0.46 1.42 8.25
CA TRP A 204 -0.20 1.97 7.06
C TRP A 204 0.08 1.19 5.77
N GLN A 205 1.16 0.41 5.72
CA GLN A 205 1.57 -0.26 4.49
C GLN A 205 0.53 -1.24 3.95
N PHE A 206 -0.19 -1.99 4.79
CA PHE A 206 -1.17 -2.95 4.28
C PHE A 206 -2.44 -2.29 3.70
N ALA A 207 -2.66 -1.02 4.02
CA ALA A 207 -3.80 -0.21 3.58
C ALA A 207 -3.40 0.92 2.60
N SER A 208 -2.22 0.81 2.01
CA SER A 208 -1.64 1.82 1.11
C SER A 208 -0.90 1.15 -0.04
N PRO A 209 -0.90 1.77 -1.24
CA PRO A 209 -0.23 1.23 -2.41
C PRO A 209 1.26 0.99 -2.21
N VAL A 210 1.77 -0.07 -2.84
CA VAL A 210 3.20 -0.38 -2.90
C VAL A 210 3.86 0.46 -4.02
N ARG A 211 4.85 1.28 -3.68
CA ARG A 211 5.55 2.22 -4.56
C ARG A 211 6.85 1.61 -5.09
N TRP A 212 6.74 0.47 -5.79
CA TRP A 212 7.91 -0.28 -6.23
C TRP A 212 8.64 0.39 -7.41
N ILE A 213 7.91 1.13 -8.27
CA ILE A 213 8.51 1.90 -9.36
C ILE A 213 9.51 2.93 -8.82
N GLU A 214 9.10 3.71 -7.81
CA GLU A 214 9.98 4.72 -7.21
C GLU A 214 11.15 4.08 -6.47
N THR A 215 10.92 2.93 -5.82
CA THR A 215 12.01 2.17 -5.18
C THR A 215 13.03 1.69 -6.21
N GLN A 216 12.59 1.20 -7.38
CA GLN A 216 13.49 0.80 -8.46
C GLN A 216 14.26 1.99 -9.02
N ALA A 217 13.59 3.11 -9.29
CA ALA A 217 14.24 4.33 -9.78
C ALA A 217 15.29 4.91 -8.82
N LEU A 218 15.17 4.59 -7.52
CA LEU A 218 16.18 4.97 -6.52
C LEU A 218 17.40 4.04 -6.54
N LEU A 219 17.23 2.76 -6.93
CA LEU A 219 18.29 1.73 -6.85
C LEU A 219 19.06 1.56 -8.15
N PHE A 220 18.47 1.95 -9.28
CA PHE A 220 19.01 1.78 -10.65
C PHE A 220 19.03 3.08 -11.43
#